data_48b68a54e431eba6978380e432bb1bb9
#
_entry.id   48b68a54e431eba6978380e432bb1bb9
#
_cell.length_a   1.000
_cell.length_b   1.000
_cell.length_c   1.000
_cell.angle_alpha   90.00
_cell.angle_beta   90.00
_cell.angle_gamma   90.00
#
_symmetry.space_group_name_H-M   'P 1'
#
loop_
_entity.id
_entity.type
_entity.pdbx_description
1 polymer ?
#
loop_
_entity_poly.entity_id
_entity_poly.type
_entity_poly.pdbx_seq_one_letter_code
_entity_poly.pdbx_strand_id
1 'polypeptide(L)'
;MVRGDARTDAILDSAIELMATTGYDRLTIDAVASRARASKATIYRRWPGKSELVIAALARRGAASTAEVDTGDLRGDLIQAVTQMRDGLASQDGAVILGLLNAIRENAELAEHVRGHVLSEKRAVIGRLVERAVRRKELPTRANHELASEIASALVFTRILVTGQPLGDDEIVRIVDAALMPVLTCDSRRGKS
;
A
#
# COMPACT_ATOMS: atom_id res chain seq x y z
N MET A 1 2.55 -27.29 10.22
CA MET A 1 2.09 -26.03 9.67
C MET A 1 3.22 -25.14 9.17
N VAL A 2 4.41 -25.15 9.76
CA VAL A 2 5.56 -24.26 9.44
C VAL A 2 6.14 -24.40 8.01
N ARG A 3 6.08 -25.57 7.36
CA ARG A 3 6.62 -25.77 5.99
C ARG A 3 5.78 -25.15 4.87
N GLY A 4 4.49 -24.93 5.08
CA GLY A 4 3.59 -24.33 4.09
C GLY A 4 3.77 -22.82 3.97
N ASP A 5 4.07 -22.15 5.07
CA ASP A 5 4.23 -20.69 5.12
C ASP A 5 5.58 -20.27 4.54
N ALA A 6 6.69 -20.94 4.89
CA ALA A 6 8.00 -20.65 4.31
C ALA A 6 8.06 -20.83 2.78
N ARG A 7 7.33 -21.83 2.25
CA ARG A 7 7.24 -22.02 0.79
C ARG A 7 6.39 -20.95 0.11
N THR A 8 5.32 -20.51 0.76
CA THR A 8 4.50 -19.40 0.30
C THR A 8 5.32 -18.14 0.24
N ASP A 9 6.06 -17.86 1.30
CA ASP A 9 6.94 -16.69 1.39
C ASP A 9 7.99 -16.70 0.27
N ALA A 10 8.66 -17.81 0.03
CA ALA A 10 9.65 -17.94 -1.04
C ALA A 10 9.05 -17.69 -2.44
N ILE A 11 7.80 -18.10 -2.69
CA ILE A 11 7.11 -17.84 -3.96
C ILE A 11 6.79 -16.35 -4.10
N LEU A 12 6.25 -15.71 -3.05
CA LEU A 12 5.89 -14.30 -3.07
C LEU A 12 7.12 -13.40 -3.20
N ASP A 13 8.22 -13.72 -2.49
CA ASP A 13 9.49 -12.99 -2.60
C ASP A 13 10.08 -13.12 -4.00
N SER A 14 10.08 -14.33 -4.58
CA SER A 14 10.54 -14.56 -5.95
C SER A 14 9.72 -13.77 -6.99
N ALA A 15 8.41 -13.63 -6.79
CA ALA A 15 7.56 -12.83 -7.65
C ALA A 15 7.93 -11.34 -7.61
N ILE A 16 8.16 -10.78 -6.41
CA ILE A 16 8.59 -9.39 -6.24
C ILE A 16 9.96 -9.15 -6.86
N GLU A 17 10.94 -10.01 -6.61
CA GLU A 17 12.29 -9.86 -7.17
C GLU A 17 12.29 -9.93 -8.71
N LEU A 18 11.53 -10.84 -9.31
CA LEU A 18 11.38 -10.92 -10.75
C LEU A 18 10.67 -9.69 -11.30
N MET A 19 9.63 -9.21 -10.63
CA MET A 19 8.92 -8.01 -11.02
C MET A 19 9.82 -6.78 -10.97
N ALA A 20 10.68 -6.64 -9.95
CA ALA A 20 11.65 -5.57 -9.84
C ALA A 20 12.70 -5.59 -10.96
N THR A 21 13.11 -6.79 -11.40
CA THR A 21 14.20 -6.95 -12.38
C THR A 21 13.74 -7.02 -13.82
N THR A 22 12.57 -7.62 -14.10
CA THR A 22 12.08 -7.86 -15.47
C THR A 22 10.82 -7.08 -15.81
N GLY A 23 10.14 -6.50 -14.83
CA GLY A 23 8.83 -5.88 -14.97
C GLY A 23 7.70 -6.90 -15.02
N TYR A 24 6.45 -6.40 -14.87
CA TYR A 24 5.25 -7.23 -14.83
C TYR A 24 5.05 -8.03 -16.13
N ASP A 25 5.25 -7.45 -17.30
CA ASP A 25 4.92 -8.10 -18.58
C ASP A 25 5.76 -9.36 -18.82
N ARG A 26 7.04 -9.31 -18.50
CA ARG A 26 7.97 -10.43 -18.66
C ARG A 26 7.97 -11.41 -17.51
N LEU A 27 7.31 -11.10 -16.39
CA LEU A 27 7.13 -12.04 -15.30
C LEU A 27 6.22 -13.19 -15.76
N THR A 28 6.69 -14.42 -15.54
CA THR A 28 5.92 -15.65 -15.82
C THR A 28 5.87 -16.54 -14.58
N ILE A 29 4.79 -17.32 -14.47
CA ILE A 29 4.67 -18.33 -13.40
C ILE A 29 5.82 -19.35 -13.44
N ASP A 30 6.34 -19.64 -14.63
CA ASP A 30 7.47 -20.55 -14.83
C ASP A 30 8.75 -19.99 -14.20
N ALA A 31 9.04 -18.72 -14.43
CA ALA A 31 10.20 -18.06 -13.84
C ALA A 31 10.10 -18.00 -12.30
N VAL A 32 8.91 -17.70 -11.77
CA VAL A 32 8.67 -17.71 -10.33
C VAL A 32 8.83 -19.12 -9.74
N ALA A 33 8.26 -20.15 -10.39
CA ALA A 33 8.35 -21.53 -9.95
C ALA A 33 9.81 -22.01 -9.89
N SER A 34 10.58 -21.72 -10.95
CA SER A 34 12.01 -22.03 -11.02
C SER A 34 12.80 -21.36 -9.90
N ARG A 35 12.61 -20.04 -9.71
CA ARG A 35 13.34 -19.26 -8.71
C ARG A 35 12.99 -19.69 -7.28
N ALA A 36 11.70 -19.91 -7.00
CA ALA A 36 11.20 -20.33 -5.69
C ALA A 36 11.44 -21.84 -5.41
N ARG A 37 11.98 -22.58 -6.37
CA ARG A 37 12.08 -24.06 -6.32
C ARG A 37 10.74 -24.70 -5.97
N ALA A 38 9.65 -24.21 -6.56
CA ALA A 38 8.30 -24.67 -6.37
C ALA A 38 7.75 -25.28 -7.67
N SER A 39 6.75 -26.16 -7.58
CA SER A 39 6.04 -26.63 -8.77
C SER A 39 4.99 -25.61 -9.21
N LYS A 40 4.74 -25.49 -10.53
CA LYS A 40 3.64 -24.69 -11.07
C LYS A 40 2.30 -25.03 -10.41
N ALA A 41 2.05 -26.33 -10.20
CA ALA A 41 0.83 -26.82 -9.54
C ALA A 41 0.68 -26.26 -8.11
N THR A 42 1.80 -26.07 -7.39
CA THR A 42 1.78 -25.43 -6.05
C THR A 42 1.37 -23.97 -6.14
N ILE A 43 1.82 -23.24 -7.15
CA ILE A 43 1.48 -21.84 -7.38
C ILE A 43 0.01 -21.73 -7.79
N TYR A 44 -0.41 -22.42 -8.86
CA TYR A 44 -1.78 -22.35 -9.38
C TYR A 44 -2.84 -22.78 -8.38
N ARG A 45 -2.54 -23.67 -7.44
CA ARG A 45 -3.48 -24.05 -6.38
C ARG A 45 -3.83 -22.90 -5.46
N ARG A 46 -2.95 -21.90 -5.28
CA ARG A 46 -3.15 -20.76 -4.38
C ARG A 46 -3.51 -19.48 -5.14
N TRP A 47 -2.91 -19.28 -6.29
CA TRP A 47 -3.10 -18.09 -7.14
C TRP A 47 -3.43 -18.57 -8.57
N PRO A 48 -4.66 -18.33 -9.02
CA PRO A 48 -5.13 -18.79 -10.34
C PRO A 48 -4.31 -18.21 -11.50
N GLY A 49 -3.72 -17.03 -11.31
CA GLY A 49 -2.95 -16.35 -12.34
C GLY A 49 -1.80 -15.50 -11.82
N LYS A 50 -1.14 -14.84 -12.76
CA LYS A 50 -0.01 -13.94 -12.50
C LYS A 50 -0.44 -12.71 -11.69
N SER A 51 -1.62 -12.16 -12.00
CA SER A 51 -2.18 -10.98 -11.33
C SER A 51 -2.38 -11.22 -9.85
N GLU A 52 -3.04 -12.33 -9.50
CA GLU A 52 -3.33 -12.69 -8.09
C GLU A 52 -2.05 -12.98 -7.31
N LEU A 53 -1.07 -13.63 -7.95
CA LEU A 53 0.23 -13.88 -7.33
C LEU A 53 0.96 -12.57 -6.99
N VAL A 54 1.01 -11.64 -7.94
CA VAL A 54 1.68 -10.35 -7.75
C VAL A 54 0.98 -9.53 -6.68
N ILE A 55 -0.35 -9.49 -6.68
CA ILE A 55 -1.13 -8.77 -5.67
C ILE A 55 -0.94 -9.36 -4.28
N ALA A 56 -0.96 -10.69 -4.16
CA ALA A 56 -0.69 -11.36 -2.89
C ALA A 56 0.73 -11.05 -2.37
N ALA A 57 1.70 -10.96 -3.28
CA ALA A 57 3.07 -10.60 -2.93
C ALA A 57 3.18 -9.14 -2.44
N LEU A 58 2.51 -8.20 -3.12
CA LEU A 58 2.45 -6.79 -2.73
C LEU A 58 1.70 -6.60 -1.41
N ALA A 59 0.56 -7.26 -1.23
CA ALA A 59 -0.23 -7.20 -0.01
C ALA A 59 0.57 -7.71 1.20
N ARG A 60 1.29 -8.82 1.06
CA ARG A 60 2.16 -9.33 2.12
C ARG A 60 3.25 -8.34 2.51
N ARG A 61 3.88 -7.70 1.54
CA ARG A 61 4.91 -6.68 1.80
C ARG A 61 4.32 -5.43 2.43
N GLY A 62 3.17 -4.99 1.96
CA GLY A 62 2.43 -3.88 2.55
C GLY A 62 2.06 -4.16 4.01
N ALA A 63 1.57 -5.36 4.32
CA ALA A 63 1.24 -5.77 5.69
C ALA A 63 2.46 -5.82 6.60
N ALA A 64 3.62 -6.26 6.10
CA ALA A 64 4.87 -6.25 6.87
C ALA A 64 5.39 -4.83 7.16
N SER A 65 5.03 -3.85 6.31
CA SER A 65 5.39 -2.44 6.47
C SER A 65 4.39 -1.65 7.33
N THR A 66 3.21 -2.19 7.60
CA THR A 66 2.18 -1.56 8.45
C THR A 66 2.20 -2.17 9.84
N ALA A 67 3.24 -1.89 10.63
CA ALA A 67 3.17 -2.09 12.06
C ALA A 67 1.96 -1.32 12.62
N GLU A 68 1.26 -1.90 13.59
CA GLU A 68 0.12 -1.25 14.20
C GLU A 68 0.56 0.07 14.84
N VAL A 69 0.05 1.17 14.28
CA VAL A 69 0.40 2.52 14.72
C VAL A 69 -0.54 2.90 15.86
N ASP A 70 -0.01 3.15 17.04
CA ASP A 70 -0.74 3.74 18.17
C ASP A 70 0.21 4.58 19.02
N THR A 71 0.27 5.88 18.71
CA THR A 71 1.14 6.85 19.40
C THR A 71 0.45 7.54 20.56
N GLY A 72 -0.85 7.32 20.73
CA GLY A 72 -1.67 7.94 21.77
C GLY A 72 -2.54 9.11 21.27
N ASP A 73 -2.26 9.70 20.11
CA ASP A 73 -3.05 10.74 19.48
C ASP A 73 -3.09 10.61 17.95
N LEU A 74 -4.10 11.21 17.31
CA LEU A 74 -4.33 11.13 15.88
C LEU A 74 -3.17 11.71 15.07
N ARG A 75 -2.62 12.84 15.51
CA ARG A 75 -1.56 13.54 14.78
C ARG A 75 -0.30 12.66 14.71
N GLY A 76 0.11 12.09 15.83
CA GLY A 76 1.24 11.16 15.91
C GLY A 76 1.00 9.90 15.07
N ASP A 77 -0.21 9.34 15.16
CA ASP A 77 -0.62 8.18 14.37
C ASP A 77 -0.50 8.46 12.85
N LEU A 78 -0.96 9.62 12.38
CA LEU A 78 -0.86 10.03 10.97
C LEU A 78 0.59 10.25 10.53
N ILE A 79 1.41 10.91 11.35
CA ILE A 79 2.84 11.10 11.06
C ILE A 79 3.52 9.75 10.87
N GLN A 80 3.30 8.82 11.78
CA GLN A 80 3.89 7.49 11.69
C GLN A 80 3.38 6.69 10.47
N ALA A 81 2.09 6.78 10.15
CA ALA A 81 1.52 6.12 8.98
C ALA A 81 2.10 6.68 7.66
N VAL A 82 2.25 8.00 7.54
CA VAL A 82 2.87 8.63 6.36
C VAL A 82 4.36 8.29 6.28
N THR A 83 5.06 8.21 7.42
CA THR A 83 6.45 7.75 7.50
C THR A 83 6.60 6.33 6.96
N GLN A 84 5.76 5.40 7.43
CA GLN A 84 5.77 4.02 6.92
C GLN A 84 5.46 3.96 5.42
N MET A 85 4.55 4.79 4.93
CA MET A 85 4.23 4.88 3.49
C MET A 85 5.44 5.40 2.69
N ARG A 86 6.14 6.42 3.18
CA ARG A 86 7.40 6.92 2.58
C ARG A 86 8.45 5.81 2.51
N ASP A 87 8.69 5.15 3.62
CA ASP A 87 9.75 4.15 3.73
C ASP A 87 9.46 2.93 2.83
N GLY A 88 8.21 2.50 2.75
CA GLY A 88 7.78 1.45 1.83
C GLY A 88 7.94 1.83 0.35
N LEU A 89 7.74 3.10 -0.01
CA LEU A 89 7.93 3.58 -1.38
C LEU A 89 9.41 3.86 -1.71
N ALA A 90 10.21 4.28 -0.74
CA ALA A 90 11.63 4.54 -0.93
C ALA A 90 12.48 3.26 -1.02
N SER A 91 11.94 2.12 -0.56
CA SER A 91 12.58 0.81 -0.68
C SER A 91 12.54 0.28 -2.13
N GLN A 92 13.15 -0.92 -2.37
CA GLN A 92 13.06 -1.60 -3.67
C GLN A 92 11.62 -1.80 -4.18
N ASP A 93 10.62 -1.63 -3.31
CA ASP A 93 9.20 -1.72 -3.64
C ASP A 93 8.73 -0.55 -4.53
N GLY A 94 9.41 0.59 -4.51
CA GLY A 94 9.11 1.71 -5.41
C GLY A 94 9.25 1.36 -6.88
N ALA A 95 10.30 0.63 -7.27
CA ALA A 95 10.50 0.17 -8.66
C ALA A 95 9.41 -0.83 -9.09
N VAL A 96 8.99 -1.70 -8.16
CA VAL A 96 7.89 -2.65 -8.37
C VAL A 96 6.58 -1.91 -8.62
N ILE A 97 6.30 -0.87 -7.83
CA ILE A 97 5.08 -0.07 -7.95
C ILE A 97 5.05 0.68 -9.29
N LEU A 98 6.16 1.27 -9.72
CA LEU A 98 6.24 1.94 -11.02
C LEU A 98 6.03 0.97 -12.19
N GLY A 99 6.63 -0.22 -12.14
CA GLY A 99 6.41 -1.28 -13.12
C GLY A 99 4.95 -1.75 -13.14
N LEU A 100 4.31 -1.84 -11.98
CA LEU A 100 2.90 -2.18 -11.86
C LEU A 100 1.98 -1.11 -12.46
N LEU A 101 2.29 0.17 -12.29
CA LEU A 101 1.47 1.27 -12.83
C LEU A 101 1.41 1.24 -14.36
N ASN A 102 2.52 0.91 -15.04
CA ASN A 102 2.49 0.73 -16.49
C ASN A 102 1.61 -0.47 -16.88
N ALA A 103 1.76 -1.60 -16.20
CA ALA A 103 0.98 -2.80 -16.46
C ALA A 103 -0.53 -2.60 -16.20
N ILE A 104 -0.93 -1.83 -15.19
CA ILE A 104 -2.33 -1.49 -14.88
C ILE A 104 -3.00 -0.74 -16.04
N ARG A 105 -2.27 0.09 -16.78
CA ARG A 105 -2.83 0.84 -17.90
C ARG A 105 -3.18 -0.05 -19.07
N GLU A 106 -2.49 -1.17 -19.24
CA GLU A 106 -2.64 -2.09 -20.35
C GLU A 106 -3.48 -3.32 -20.00
N ASN A 107 -3.67 -3.60 -18.72
CA ASN A 107 -4.36 -4.79 -18.23
C ASN A 107 -5.49 -4.43 -17.26
N ALA A 108 -6.74 -4.45 -17.76
CA ALA A 108 -7.94 -4.09 -17.00
C ALA A 108 -8.20 -5.04 -15.81
N GLU A 109 -7.90 -6.33 -15.94
CA GLU A 109 -8.05 -7.32 -14.87
C GLU A 109 -7.08 -7.02 -13.72
N LEU A 110 -5.81 -6.77 -14.04
CA LEU A 110 -4.82 -6.35 -13.05
C LEU A 110 -5.24 -5.04 -12.36
N ALA A 111 -5.76 -4.07 -13.13
CA ALA A 111 -6.26 -2.81 -12.60
C ALA A 111 -7.37 -3.02 -11.57
N GLU A 112 -8.32 -3.91 -11.85
CA GLU A 112 -9.42 -4.22 -10.94
C GLU A 112 -8.93 -4.86 -9.65
N HIS A 113 -8.03 -5.84 -9.76
CA HIS A 113 -7.43 -6.50 -8.61
C HIS A 113 -6.61 -5.53 -7.73
N VAL A 114 -5.83 -4.62 -8.35
CA VAL A 114 -5.07 -3.61 -7.59
C VAL A 114 -6.01 -2.64 -6.88
N ARG A 115 -7.06 -2.17 -7.55
CA ARG A 115 -8.08 -1.30 -6.92
C ARG A 115 -8.77 -2.00 -5.76
N GLY A 116 -9.19 -3.24 -5.96
CA GLY A 116 -9.95 -4.00 -4.97
C GLY A 116 -9.15 -4.42 -3.75
N HIS A 117 -7.84 -4.66 -3.87
CA HIS A 117 -7.02 -5.20 -2.77
C HIS A 117 -6.01 -4.18 -2.24
N VAL A 118 -5.13 -3.66 -3.10
CA VAL A 118 -4.01 -2.82 -2.62
C VAL A 118 -4.49 -1.46 -2.12
N LEU A 119 -5.40 -0.82 -2.86
CA LEU A 119 -5.92 0.49 -2.45
C LEU A 119 -6.90 0.39 -1.27
N SER A 120 -7.68 -0.70 -1.19
CA SER A 120 -8.59 -0.91 -0.06
C SER A 120 -7.84 -1.14 1.25
N GLU A 121 -6.74 -1.88 1.25
CA GLU A 121 -5.92 -2.07 2.45
C GLU A 121 -5.30 -0.76 2.94
N LYS A 122 -4.80 0.07 2.03
CA LYS A 122 -4.25 1.40 2.40
C LYS A 122 -5.32 2.31 3.00
N ARG A 123 -6.53 2.31 2.44
CA ARG A 123 -7.67 3.05 3.02
C ARG A 123 -8.04 2.52 4.41
N ALA A 124 -8.01 1.20 4.60
CA ALA A 124 -8.29 0.58 5.89
C ALA A 124 -7.30 0.99 6.98
N VAL A 125 -6.02 1.24 6.65
CA VAL A 125 -5.04 1.74 7.64
C VAL A 125 -5.49 3.07 8.20
N ILE A 126 -5.68 4.08 7.34
CA ILE A 126 -6.15 5.42 7.78
C ILE A 126 -7.53 5.33 8.44
N GLY A 127 -8.42 4.47 7.93
CA GLY A 127 -9.72 4.21 8.54
C GLY A 127 -9.61 3.78 10.01
N ARG A 128 -8.73 2.81 10.31
CA ARG A 128 -8.51 2.35 11.70
C ARG A 128 -7.94 3.45 12.60
N LEU A 129 -7.05 4.31 12.09
CA LEU A 129 -6.53 5.45 12.87
C LEU A 129 -7.66 6.43 13.19
N VAL A 130 -8.49 6.76 12.20
CA VAL A 130 -9.64 7.66 12.36
C VAL A 130 -10.68 7.07 13.33
N GLU A 131 -11.03 5.79 13.20
CA GLU A 131 -11.94 5.12 14.13
C GLU A 131 -11.43 5.18 15.59
N ARG A 132 -10.13 5.02 15.79
CA ARG A 132 -9.50 5.14 17.10
C ARG A 132 -9.57 6.57 17.63
N ALA A 133 -9.27 7.55 16.78
CA ALA A 133 -9.38 8.97 17.13
C ALA A 133 -10.82 9.38 17.47
N VAL A 134 -11.82 8.84 16.78
CA VAL A 134 -13.24 9.03 17.12
C VAL A 134 -13.54 8.43 18.51
N ARG A 135 -13.05 7.24 18.82
CA ARG A 135 -13.22 6.64 20.15
C ARG A 135 -12.55 7.47 21.25
N ARG A 136 -11.40 8.09 20.96
CA ARG A 136 -10.70 9.02 21.87
C ARG A 136 -11.33 10.42 21.92
N LYS A 137 -12.38 10.67 21.14
CA LYS A 137 -13.08 11.98 20.99
C LYS A 137 -12.21 13.09 20.41
N GLU A 138 -11.18 12.74 19.65
CA GLU A 138 -10.33 13.68 18.91
C GLU A 138 -10.99 14.12 17.59
N LEU A 139 -11.85 13.28 17.01
CA LEU A 139 -12.55 13.54 15.76
C LEU A 139 -14.06 13.33 15.86
N PRO A 140 -14.84 14.03 15.02
CA PRO A 140 -16.25 13.73 14.84
C PRO A 140 -16.45 12.39 14.14
N THR A 141 -17.57 11.71 14.37
CA THR A 141 -17.90 10.38 13.82
C THR A 141 -17.92 10.34 12.28
N ARG A 142 -18.00 11.49 11.61
CA ARG A 142 -18.09 11.62 10.14
C ARG A 142 -16.81 12.14 9.50
N ALA A 143 -15.67 11.95 10.12
CA ALA A 143 -14.39 12.34 9.53
C ALA A 143 -14.15 11.64 8.18
N ASN A 144 -13.72 12.40 7.16
CA ASN A 144 -13.54 11.87 5.81
C ASN A 144 -12.17 11.18 5.67
N HIS A 145 -12.07 9.95 6.19
CA HIS A 145 -10.86 9.15 6.14
C HIS A 145 -10.48 8.70 4.72
N GLU A 146 -11.45 8.56 3.82
CA GLU A 146 -11.18 8.18 2.42
C GLU A 146 -10.39 9.28 1.72
N LEU A 147 -10.87 10.53 1.78
CA LEU A 147 -10.18 11.68 1.19
C LEU A 147 -8.80 11.90 1.83
N ALA A 148 -8.68 11.75 3.15
CA ALA A 148 -7.38 11.85 3.83
C ALA A 148 -6.40 10.78 3.33
N SER A 149 -6.84 9.54 3.13
CA SER A 149 -6.03 8.45 2.58
C SER A 149 -5.59 8.74 1.14
N GLU A 150 -6.48 9.28 0.31
CA GLU A 150 -6.18 9.66 -1.07
C GLU A 150 -5.13 10.78 -1.13
N ILE A 151 -5.30 11.82 -0.32
CA ILE A 151 -4.36 12.95 -0.24
C ILE A 151 -2.99 12.47 0.24
N ALA A 152 -2.92 11.69 1.32
CA ALA A 152 -1.66 11.15 1.83
C ALA A 152 -0.93 10.34 0.75
N SER A 153 -1.64 9.42 0.11
CA SER A 153 -1.09 8.56 -0.94
C SER A 153 -0.60 9.38 -2.14
N ALA A 154 -1.39 10.36 -2.62
CA ALA A 154 -1.04 11.19 -3.76
C ALA A 154 0.20 12.05 -3.50
N LEU A 155 0.29 12.68 -2.34
CA LEU A 155 1.42 13.53 -1.98
C LEU A 155 2.72 12.74 -1.84
N VAL A 156 2.70 11.62 -1.11
CA VAL A 156 3.88 10.77 -0.93
C VAL A 156 4.32 10.16 -2.27
N PHE A 157 3.36 9.64 -3.05
CA PHE A 157 3.62 9.06 -4.36
C PHE A 157 4.24 10.08 -5.33
N THR A 158 3.63 11.26 -5.47
CA THR A 158 4.11 12.30 -6.35
C THR A 158 5.53 12.72 -5.97
N ARG A 159 5.78 12.92 -4.68
CA ARG A 159 7.08 13.37 -4.20
C ARG A 159 8.18 12.36 -4.50
N ILE A 160 7.97 11.10 -4.16
CA ILE A 160 9.01 10.07 -4.25
C ILE A 160 9.16 9.55 -5.69
N LEU A 161 8.03 9.22 -6.34
CA LEU A 161 8.07 8.49 -7.61
C LEU A 161 8.02 9.39 -8.85
N VAL A 162 7.37 10.56 -8.76
CA VAL A 162 7.24 11.47 -9.90
C VAL A 162 8.34 12.53 -9.90
N THR A 163 8.56 13.20 -8.75
CA THR A 163 9.56 14.28 -8.67
C THR A 163 10.95 13.78 -8.27
N GLY A 164 11.06 12.57 -7.75
CA GLY A 164 12.34 12.01 -7.26
C GLY A 164 12.92 12.75 -6.05
N GLN A 165 12.11 13.58 -5.37
CA GLN A 165 12.57 14.34 -4.24
C GLN A 165 12.43 13.54 -2.93
N PRO A 166 13.40 13.64 -2.01
CA PRO A 166 13.26 13.01 -0.71
C PRO A 166 12.10 13.64 0.06
N LEU A 167 11.41 12.83 0.84
CA LEU A 167 10.36 13.27 1.75
C LEU A 167 10.91 13.21 3.18
N GLY A 168 11.39 14.34 3.69
CA GLY A 168 11.93 14.47 5.05
C GLY A 168 10.85 14.45 6.13
N ASP A 169 11.25 14.29 7.38
CA ASP A 169 10.30 14.21 8.51
C ASP A 169 9.54 15.54 8.69
N ASP A 170 10.19 16.69 8.51
CA ASP A 170 9.54 18.01 8.56
C ASP A 170 8.46 18.15 7.49
N GLU A 171 8.65 17.55 6.33
CA GLU A 171 7.67 17.59 5.26
C GLU A 171 6.50 16.65 5.53
N ILE A 172 6.75 15.52 6.18
CA ILE A 172 5.69 14.62 6.65
C ILE A 172 4.82 15.34 7.69
N VAL A 173 5.45 16.00 8.66
CA VAL A 173 4.73 16.82 9.66
C VAL A 173 3.88 17.88 8.95
N ARG A 174 4.44 18.60 7.96
CA ARG A 174 3.70 19.60 7.19
C ARG A 174 2.52 19.01 6.41
N ILE A 175 2.67 17.84 5.79
CA ILE A 175 1.57 17.14 5.11
C ILE A 175 0.46 16.82 6.10
N VAL A 176 0.80 16.32 7.26
CA VAL A 176 -0.19 15.97 8.28
C VAL A 176 -0.90 17.22 8.78
N ASP A 177 -0.17 18.25 9.16
CA ASP A 177 -0.75 19.45 9.79
C ASP A 177 -1.52 20.34 8.79
N ALA A 178 -1.00 20.48 7.56
CA ALA A 178 -1.58 21.39 6.57
C ALA A 178 -2.61 20.73 5.65
N ALA A 179 -2.63 19.40 5.52
CA ALA A 179 -3.55 18.71 4.62
C ALA A 179 -4.44 17.68 5.33
N LEU A 180 -3.86 16.72 6.06
CA LEU A 180 -4.64 15.61 6.59
C LEU A 180 -5.50 16.02 7.80
N MET A 181 -4.94 16.72 8.77
CA MET A 181 -5.68 17.18 9.95
C MET A 181 -6.86 18.10 9.58
N PRO A 182 -6.69 19.13 8.72
CA PRO A 182 -7.81 19.94 8.27
C PRO A 182 -8.93 19.15 7.59
N VAL A 183 -8.58 18.20 6.71
CA VAL A 183 -9.58 17.36 6.02
C VAL A 183 -10.37 16.48 6.99
N LEU A 184 -9.70 15.95 8.01
CA LEU A 184 -10.33 15.08 9.01
C LEU A 184 -11.17 15.86 10.05
N THR A 185 -10.77 17.09 10.37
CA THR A 185 -11.46 17.93 11.34
C THR A 185 -12.54 18.80 10.73
N CYS A 186 -12.51 19.02 9.41
CA CYS A 186 -13.51 19.82 8.72
C CYS A 186 -14.88 19.13 8.77
N ASP A 187 -15.86 19.77 9.37
CA ASP A 187 -17.24 19.28 9.41
C ASP A 187 -17.84 19.38 8.00
N SER A 188 -18.21 18.23 7.41
CA SER A 188 -18.74 18.10 6.04
C SER A 188 -20.08 18.82 5.79
N ARG A 189 -20.48 19.75 6.64
CA ARG A 189 -21.78 20.48 6.57
C ARG A 189 -21.82 21.62 5.57
N ARG A 190 -20.75 21.98 4.86
CA ARG A 190 -20.72 23.12 3.93
C ARG A 190 -20.98 22.79 2.46
N GLY A 191 -21.65 21.70 2.15
CA GLY A 191 -21.88 21.24 0.77
C GLY A 191 -23.36 21.01 0.41
N LYS A 192 -24.33 21.68 1.04
CA LYS A 192 -25.73 21.73 0.59
C LYS A 192 -26.29 23.13 0.78
N SER A 193 -26.07 23.96 -0.16
CA SER A 193 -26.85 25.16 -0.48
C SER A 193 -27.05 25.22 -1.97
#